data_243d21f2cc6972db25e1926a5bd36261
#
_entry.id   243d21f2cc6972db25e1926a5bd36261
#
_cell.length_a   1.000
_cell.length_b   1.000
_cell.length_c   1.000
_cell.angle_alpha   90.00
_cell.angle_beta   90.00
_cell.angle_gamma   90.00
#
_symmetry.space_group_name_H-M   'P 1'
#
loop_
_entity.id
_entity.type
_entity.pdbx_description
1 polymer ?
#
loop_
_entity_poly.entity_id
_entity_poly.type
_entity_poly.pdbx_seq_one_letter_code
_entity_poly.pdbx_strand_id
1 'polypeptide(L)'
;MKIVKRVVIYLVGLLIIALGINISKMSGLGIAPVSSVPRALEVTLSNFGISVPIGNQNLITTGNMVIVIYCLLVIAQLIVLRKDFKAYNILGVPIAIVFGKMVDLVGIDPKAFGHLLNRINFPFPQNYPMKLVYIFASIIIIGIGVFVYLRPNLVPMPAEGLAAAISQKTGKQFGNCKTLVDTSLITIALLIQLIFLGGFKSFTGDTVVVREGTILCAVCIGQVVKFLNKKFPAKKAENK
;
A
#
# COMPACT_ATOMS: atom_id res chain seq x y z
N MET A 1 -9.19 15.95 -21.22
CA MET A 1 -7.75 15.69 -20.96
C MET A 1 -7.32 14.50 -21.81
N LYS A 2 -6.21 14.56 -22.57
CA LYS A 2 -5.75 13.43 -23.40
C LYS A 2 -5.46 12.21 -22.50
N ILE A 3 -5.78 11.00 -22.94
CA ILE A 3 -5.61 9.73 -22.17
C ILE A 3 -4.20 9.61 -21.58
N VAL A 4 -3.18 9.95 -22.36
CA VAL A 4 -1.78 9.93 -21.93
C VAL A 4 -1.55 10.76 -20.65
N LYS A 5 -2.10 11.99 -20.58
CA LYS A 5 -1.97 12.84 -19.39
C LYS A 5 -2.64 12.21 -18.16
N ARG A 6 -3.77 11.52 -18.33
CA ARG A 6 -4.46 10.80 -17.23
C ARG A 6 -3.61 9.65 -16.70
N VAL A 7 -3.03 8.85 -17.61
CA VAL A 7 -2.15 7.73 -17.24
C VAL A 7 -0.88 8.23 -16.53
N VAL A 8 -0.25 9.30 -17.03
CA VAL A 8 0.94 9.88 -16.39
C VAL A 8 0.63 10.34 -14.96
N ILE A 9 -0.47 11.08 -14.75
CA ILE A 9 -0.87 11.53 -13.40
C ILE A 9 -1.13 10.33 -12.49
N TYR A 10 -1.76 9.28 -13.01
CA TYR A 10 -2.02 8.05 -12.27
C TYR A 10 -0.71 7.39 -11.82
N LEU A 11 0.24 7.19 -12.72
CA LEU A 11 1.55 6.60 -12.43
C LEU A 11 2.37 7.44 -11.44
N VAL A 12 2.35 8.76 -11.59
CA VAL A 12 3.01 9.67 -10.63
C VAL A 12 2.37 9.52 -9.24
N GLY A 13 1.05 9.43 -9.15
CA GLY A 13 0.36 9.18 -7.88
C GLY A 13 0.79 7.86 -7.23
N LEU A 14 0.88 6.77 -8.01
CA LEU A 14 1.37 5.47 -7.52
C LEU A 14 2.82 5.54 -7.04
N LEU A 15 3.69 6.26 -7.74
CA LEU A 15 5.09 6.45 -7.35
C LEU A 15 5.21 7.21 -6.02
N ILE A 16 4.40 8.26 -5.83
CA ILE A 16 4.35 9.01 -4.56
C ILE A 16 3.89 8.11 -3.42
N ILE A 17 2.87 7.24 -3.65
CA ILE A 17 2.43 6.28 -2.63
C ILE A 17 3.57 5.30 -2.30
N ALA A 18 4.26 4.76 -3.31
CA ALA A 18 5.38 3.85 -3.13
C ALA A 18 6.52 4.48 -2.29
N LEU A 19 6.83 5.76 -2.53
CA LEU A 19 7.79 6.52 -1.72
C LEU A 19 7.32 6.62 -0.25
N GLY A 20 6.07 7.02 -0.03
CA GLY A 20 5.52 7.14 1.31
C GLY A 20 5.50 5.82 2.09
N ILE A 21 5.20 4.70 1.41
CA ILE A 21 5.25 3.34 2.02
C ILE A 21 6.68 3.01 2.48
N ASN A 22 7.69 3.30 1.67
CA ASN A 22 9.07 3.02 2.03
C ASN A 22 9.56 3.93 3.18
N ILE A 23 9.14 5.19 3.23
CA ILE A 23 9.43 6.08 4.38
C ILE A 23 8.74 5.57 5.65
N SER A 24 7.49 5.09 5.55
CA SER A 24 6.80 4.44 6.66
C SER A 24 7.55 3.19 7.14
N LYS A 25 8.02 2.35 6.22
CA LYS A 25 8.86 1.17 6.52
C LYS A 25 10.13 1.56 7.28
N MET A 26 10.80 2.65 6.89
CA MET A 26 12.00 3.16 7.55
C MET A 26 11.73 3.67 8.96
N SER A 27 10.54 4.16 9.26
CA SER A 27 10.21 4.66 10.60
C SER A 27 10.32 3.61 11.71
N GLY A 28 10.12 2.31 11.36
CA GLY A 28 10.07 1.22 12.32
C GLY A 28 8.88 1.29 13.29
N LEU A 29 7.91 2.19 13.06
CA LEU A 29 6.69 2.33 13.86
C LEU A 29 5.47 1.64 13.25
N GLY A 30 5.67 0.87 12.19
CA GLY A 30 4.62 0.19 11.44
C GLY A 30 4.48 0.75 10.03
N ILE A 31 3.61 0.16 9.24
CA ILE A 31 3.44 0.46 7.82
C ILE A 31 1.97 0.76 7.49
N ALA A 32 1.72 1.40 6.35
CA ALA A 32 0.37 1.69 5.88
C ALA A 32 -0.49 0.40 5.76
N PRO A 33 -1.81 0.44 6.08
CA PRO A 33 -2.68 -0.74 6.17
C PRO A 33 -2.60 -1.69 4.98
N VAL A 34 -2.64 -1.13 3.78
CA VAL A 34 -2.66 -1.89 2.51
C VAL A 34 -1.35 -2.65 2.26
N SER A 35 -0.24 -2.19 2.85
CA SER A 35 1.08 -2.80 2.73
C SER A 35 1.45 -3.67 3.95
N SER A 36 0.59 -3.73 4.97
CA SER A 36 0.88 -4.46 6.21
C SER A 36 1.01 -5.98 5.98
N VAL A 37 0.06 -6.60 5.25
CA VAL A 37 0.13 -8.04 4.92
C VAL A 37 1.32 -8.37 4.03
N PRO A 38 1.57 -7.66 2.91
CA PRO A 38 2.78 -7.85 2.12
C PRO A 38 4.07 -7.81 2.94
N ARG A 39 4.21 -6.82 3.82
CA ARG A 39 5.39 -6.69 4.69
C ARG A 39 5.48 -7.82 5.72
N ALA A 40 4.36 -8.23 6.31
CA ALA A 40 4.32 -9.35 7.24
C ALA A 40 4.82 -10.64 6.59
N LEU A 41 4.39 -10.91 5.37
CA LEU A 41 4.85 -12.07 4.59
C LEU A 41 6.34 -11.97 4.24
N GLU A 42 6.81 -10.83 3.75
CA GLU A 42 8.23 -10.61 3.45
C GLU A 42 9.11 -10.90 4.67
N VAL A 43 8.79 -10.32 5.83
CA VAL A 43 9.56 -10.50 7.05
C VAL A 43 9.50 -11.95 7.55
N THR A 44 8.31 -12.57 7.50
CA THR A 44 8.11 -13.95 7.92
C THR A 44 8.95 -14.91 7.07
N LEU A 45 8.86 -14.81 5.74
CA LEU A 45 9.60 -15.66 4.83
C LEU A 45 11.12 -15.47 4.99
N SER A 46 11.55 -14.22 5.16
CA SER A 46 12.96 -13.91 5.43
C SER A 46 13.45 -14.49 6.74
N ASN A 47 12.64 -14.46 7.81
CA ASN A 47 12.98 -15.06 9.12
C ASN A 47 13.09 -16.60 9.06
N PHE A 48 12.29 -17.26 8.21
CA PHE A 48 12.43 -18.70 7.96
C PHE A 48 13.63 -19.04 7.06
N GLY A 49 14.45 -18.06 6.68
CA GLY A 49 15.59 -18.25 5.79
C GLY A 49 15.18 -18.56 4.34
N ILE A 50 13.91 -18.41 4.02
CA ILE A 50 13.43 -18.61 2.65
C ILE A 50 13.87 -17.41 1.82
N SER A 51 14.71 -17.68 0.84
CA SER A 51 15.12 -16.72 -0.18
C SER A 51 15.02 -17.39 -1.54
N VAL A 52 14.49 -16.67 -2.51
CA VAL A 52 14.40 -17.17 -3.90
C VAL A 52 15.22 -16.22 -4.77
N PRO A 53 16.52 -16.48 -4.90
CA PRO A 53 17.41 -15.62 -5.69
C PRO A 53 17.13 -15.81 -7.19
N ILE A 54 17.00 -14.69 -7.91
CA ILE A 54 17.01 -14.65 -9.36
C ILE A 54 18.11 -13.68 -9.80
N GLY A 55 19.25 -14.24 -10.21
CA GLY A 55 20.45 -13.45 -10.44
C GLY A 55 20.89 -12.74 -9.16
N ASN A 56 21.06 -11.42 -9.23
CA ASN A 56 21.46 -10.59 -8.08
C ASN A 56 20.28 -10.09 -7.23
N GLN A 57 19.05 -10.50 -7.53
CA GLN A 57 17.85 -10.04 -6.83
C GLN A 57 17.19 -11.18 -6.05
N ASN A 58 16.40 -10.82 -5.03
CA ASN A 58 15.55 -11.76 -4.32
C ASN A 58 14.07 -11.53 -4.76
N LEU A 59 13.34 -12.62 -4.94
CA LEU A 59 11.89 -12.54 -5.18
C LEU A 59 11.11 -12.15 -3.92
N ILE A 60 11.64 -12.41 -2.73
CA ILE A 60 10.97 -12.07 -1.48
C ILE A 60 11.31 -10.62 -1.12
N THR A 61 10.55 -9.71 -1.70
CA THR A 61 10.62 -8.26 -1.47
C THR A 61 9.25 -7.73 -1.11
N THR A 62 9.18 -6.57 -0.47
CA THR A 62 7.89 -5.92 -0.17
C THR A 62 7.06 -5.73 -1.44
N GLY A 63 7.69 -5.28 -2.54
CA GLY A 63 6.97 -5.03 -3.79
C GLY A 63 6.43 -6.30 -4.44
N ASN A 64 7.19 -7.40 -4.45
CA ASN A 64 6.69 -8.65 -4.97
C ASN A 64 5.57 -9.24 -4.09
N MET A 65 5.66 -9.10 -2.75
CA MET A 65 4.57 -9.49 -1.85
C MET A 65 3.32 -8.61 -2.06
N VAL A 66 3.49 -7.33 -2.39
CA VAL A 66 2.37 -6.46 -2.81
C VAL A 66 1.70 -7.02 -4.06
N ILE A 67 2.45 -7.47 -5.06
CA ILE A 67 1.87 -8.07 -6.28
C ILE A 67 1.02 -9.29 -5.91
N VAL A 68 1.57 -10.21 -5.11
CA VAL A 68 0.86 -11.43 -4.69
C VAL A 68 -0.44 -11.10 -3.97
N ILE A 69 -0.38 -10.26 -2.94
CA ILE A 69 -1.56 -9.89 -2.14
C ILE A 69 -2.59 -9.14 -2.99
N TYR A 70 -2.16 -8.24 -3.88
CA TYR A 70 -3.07 -7.50 -4.73
C TYR A 70 -3.76 -8.41 -5.76
N CYS A 71 -3.07 -9.42 -6.29
CA CYS A 71 -3.70 -10.45 -7.12
C CYS A 71 -4.76 -11.23 -6.32
N LEU A 72 -4.48 -11.59 -5.07
CA LEU A 72 -5.46 -12.23 -4.19
C LEU A 72 -6.67 -11.32 -3.92
N LEU A 73 -6.46 -10.01 -3.76
CA LEU A 73 -7.56 -9.05 -3.60
C LEU A 73 -8.42 -8.93 -4.88
N VAL A 74 -7.83 -9.06 -6.08
CA VAL A 74 -8.59 -9.13 -7.34
C VAL A 74 -9.41 -10.42 -7.40
N ILE A 75 -8.85 -11.55 -6.96
CA ILE A 75 -9.61 -12.81 -6.85
C ILE A 75 -10.75 -12.66 -5.84
N ALA A 76 -10.53 -12.01 -4.70
CA ALA A 76 -11.58 -11.72 -3.73
C ALA A 76 -12.69 -10.83 -4.34
N GLN A 77 -12.33 -9.84 -5.17
CA GLN A 77 -13.32 -9.05 -5.93
C GLN A 77 -14.16 -9.94 -6.85
N LEU A 78 -13.53 -10.90 -7.55
CA LEU A 78 -14.24 -11.85 -8.41
C LEU A 78 -15.27 -12.68 -7.61
N ILE A 79 -14.86 -13.17 -6.42
CA ILE A 79 -15.73 -13.95 -5.53
C ILE A 79 -16.92 -13.10 -5.03
N VAL A 80 -16.66 -11.85 -4.64
CA VAL A 80 -17.70 -10.93 -4.13
C VAL A 80 -18.68 -10.52 -5.24
N LEU A 81 -18.17 -10.12 -6.39
CA LEU A 81 -19.00 -9.61 -7.50
C LEU A 81 -19.67 -10.73 -8.31
N ARG A 82 -19.05 -11.90 -8.42
CA ARG A 82 -19.55 -13.03 -9.21
C ARG A 82 -19.97 -12.58 -10.63
N LYS A 83 -21.27 -12.62 -10.92
CA LYS A 83 -21.84 -12.23 -12.22
C LYS A 83 -21.70 -10.74 -12.57
N ASP A 84 -21.51 -9.89 -11.55
CA ASP A 84 -21.33 -8.44 -11.74
C ASP A 84 -19.86 -8.05 -11.96
N PHE A 85 -18.94 -9.04 -11.97
CA PHE A 85 -17.53 -8.82 -12.21
C PHE A 85 -17.32 -8.41 -13.67
N LYS A 86 -16.81 -7.20 -13.86
CA LYS A 86 -16.53 -6.66 -15.19
C LYS A 86 -15.07 -6.92 -15.58
N ALA A 87 -14.80 -7.14 -16.87
CA ALA A 87 -13.44 -7.28 -17.41
C ALA A 87 -12.50 -6.11 -17.00
N TYR A 88 -13.07 -4.92 -16.79
CA TYR A 88 -12.38 -3.75 -16.25
C TYR A 88 -11.69 -4.02 -14.91
N ASN A 89 -12.24 -4.85 -14.02
CA ASN A 89 -11.66 -5.17 -12.71
C ASN A 89 -10.37 -6.01 -12.84
N ILE A 90 -10.20 -6.76 -13.95
CA ILE A 90 -8.97 -7.52 -14.23
C ILE A 90 -7.78 -6.58 -14.41
N LEU A 91 -8.00 -5.34 -14.83
CA LEU A 91 -6.93 -4.32 -14.92
C LEU A 91 -6.26 -4.04 -13.57
N GLY A 92 -6.86 -4.45 -12.45
CA GLY A 92 -6.20 -4.46 -11.14
C GLY A 92 -4.92 -5.29 -11.10
N VAL A 93 -4.80 -6.36 -11.90
CA VAL A 93 -3.60 -7.23 -11.94
C VAL A 93 -2.39 -6.49 -12.53
N PRO A 94 -2.43 -5.94 -13.76
CA PRO A 94 -1.31 -5.16 -14.27
C PRO A 94 -0.97 -3.95 -13.40
N ILE A 95 -1.96 -3.32 -12.75
CA ILE A 95 -1.71 -2.23 -11.81
C ILE A 95 -0.96 -2.75 -10.58
N ALA A 96 -1.32 -3.92 -10.05
CA ALA A 96 -0.61 -4.55 -8.95
C ALA A 96 0.87 -4.78 -9.29
N ILE A 97 1.16 -5.27 -10.50
CA ILE A 97 2.53 -5.51 -10.97
C ILE A 97 3.31 -4.18 -11.06
N VAL A 98 2.74 -3.18 -11.71
CA VAL A 98 3.39 -1.86 -11.85
C VAL A 98 3.63 -1.24 -10.48
N PHE A 99 2.64 -1.25 -9.59
CA PHE A 99 2.77 -0.67 -8.26
C PHE A 99 3.78 -1.41 -7.39
N GLY A 100 3.77 -2.76 -7.38
CA GLY A 100 4.75 -3.55 -6.63
C GLY A 100 6.18 -3.29 -7.11
N LYS A 101 6.39 -3.16 -8.43
CA LYS A 101 7.71 -2.80 -8.97
C LYS A 101 8.10 -1.35 -8.63
N MET A 102 7.15 -0.42 -8.53
CA MET A 102 7.42 0.94 -8.04
C MET A 102 7.80 0.94 -6.55
N VAL A 103 7.18 0.09 -5.73
CA VAL A 103 7.55 -0.05 -4.31
C VAL A 103 8.99 -0.54 -4.18
N ASP A 104 9.40 -1.53 -4.96
CA ASP A 104 10.77 -2.03 -4.95
C ASP A 104 11.75 -1.01 -5.56
N LEU A 105 11.37 -0.32 -6.64
CA LEU A 105 12.20 0.70 -7.30
C LEU A 105 12.63 1.81 -6.33
N VAL A 106 11.69 2.28 -5.52
CA VAL A 106 11.94 3.34 -4.51
C VAL A 106 12.48 2.75 -3.20
N GLY A 107 12.48 1.43 -3.05
CA GLY A 107 12.74 0.73 -1.80
C GLY A 107 14.11 0.96 -1.18
N ILE A 108 14.24 0.42 0.03
CA ILE A 108 15.47 0.43 0.84
C ILE A 108 16.20 -0.94 0.81
N ASP A 109 15.56 -1.99 0.34
CA ASP A 109 16.14 -3.31 0.30
C ASP A 109 17.15 -3.43 -0.87
N PRO A 110 18.46 -3.66 -0.58
CA PRO A 110 19.48 -3.74 -1.63
C PRO A 110 19.29 -4.92 -2.58
N LYS A 111 18.53 -5.94 -2.18
CA LYS A 111 18.20 -7.11 -3.00
C LYS A 111 16.93 -6.91 -3.84
N ALA A 112 16.21 -5.80 -3.67
CA ALA A 112 15.04 -5.46 -4.46
C ALA A 112 15.43 -4.80 -5.79
N PHE A 113 14.47 -4.76 -6.72
CA PHE A 113 14.64 -4.04 -7.98
C PHE A 113 14.74 -2.52 -7.74
N GLY A 114 15.83 -1.90 -8.18
CA GLY A 114 16.01 -0.44 -8.13
C GLY A 114 16.55 0.11 -6.81
N HIS A 115 15.93 -0.17 -5.68
CA HIS A 115 16.31 0.25 -4.30
C HIS A 115 16.89 1.68 -4.20
N LEU A 116 16.18 2.67 -4.76
CA LEU A 116 16.64 4.05 -4.89
C LEU A 116 17.02 4.69 -3.55
N LEU A 117 16.19 4.56 -2.51
CA LEU A 117 16.46 5.14 -1.18
C LEU A 117 17.73 4.56 -0.55
N ASN A 118 18.02 3.29 -0.80
CA ASN A 118 19.26 2.66 -0.36
C ASN A 118 20.47 3.24 -1.12
N ARG A 119 20.35 3.41 -2.45
CA ARG A 119 21.45 3.96 -3.28
C ARG A 119 21.84 5.38 -2.91
N ILE A 120 20.89 6.21 -2.50
CA ILE A 120 21.16 7.59 -2.07
C ILE A 120 21.53 7.69 -0.59
N ASN A 121 21.73 6.55 0.10
CA ASN A 121 22.00 6.48 1.54
C ASN A 121 21.02 7.34 2.36
N PHE A 122 19.72 7.21 2.07
CA PHE A 122 18.70 8.00 2.77
C PHE A 122 18.76 7.71 4.28
N PRO A 123 18.83 8.72 5.14
CA PRO A 123 19.10 8.52 6.55
C PRO A 123 18.01 7.72 7.26
N PHE A 124 18.42 6.81 8.15
CA PHE A 124 17.51 6.07 9.01
C PHE A 124 17.28 6.84 10.32
N PRO A 125 16.05 6.86 10.85
CA PRO A 125 15.75 7.54 12.11
C PRO A 125 16.38 6.79 13.29
N GLN A 126 17.26 7.46 14.03
CA GLN A 126 17.98 6.87 15.17
C GLN A 126 17.13 6.89 16.45
N ASN A 127 16.37 7.97 16.67
CA ASN A 127 15.63 8.24 17.90
C ASN A 127 14.11 8.16 17.66
N TYR A 128 13.35 7.87 18.75
CA TYR A 128 11.90 7.79 18.68
C TYR A 128 11.22 9.06 18.13
N PRO A 129 11.60 10.31 18.51
CA PRO A 129 11.04 11.51 17.89
C PRO A 129 11.25 11.58 16.39
N MET A 130 12.42 11.14 15.91
CA MET A 130 12.73 11.09 14.48
C MET A 130 11.87 10.06 13.75
N LYS A 131 11.61 8.90 14.38
CA LYS A 131 10.69 7.89 13.87
C LYS A 131 9.27 8.45 13.71
N LEU A 132 8.81 9.27 14.66
CA LEU A 132 7.52 9.96 14.54
C LEU A 132 7.50 10.95 13.37
N VAL A 133 8.55 11.71 13.15
CA VAL A 133 8.64 12.61 11.97
C VAL A 133 8.51 11.81 10.67
N TYR A 134 9.18 10.66 10.57
CA TYR A 134 9.09 9.80 9.38
C TYR A 134 7.68 9.26 9.14
N ILE A 135 6.98 8.82 10.21
CA ILE A 135 5.62 8.31 10.04
C ILE A 135 4.65 9.44 9.64
N PHE A 136 4.75 10.63 10.22
CA PHE A 136 3.94 11.78 9.82
C PHE A 136 4.24 12.23 8.39
N ALA A 137 5.52 12.28 8.00
CA ALA A 137 5.91 12.58 6.63
C ALA A 137 5.33 11.54 5.65
N SER A 138 5.40 10.25 5.99
CA SER A 138 4.84 9.17 5.18
C SER A 138 3.33 9.32 5.01
N ILE A 139 2.59 9.65 6.06
CA ILE A 139 1.14 9.87 6.03
C ILE A 139 0.78 10.98 5.02
N ILE A 140 1.50 12.10 5.08
CA ILE A 140 1.28 13.23 4.17
C ILE A 140 1.60 12.81 2.73
N ILE A 141 2.73 12.16 2.50
CA ILE A 141 3.17 11.72 1.17
C ILE A 141 2.18 10.71 0.58
N ILE A 142 1.78 9.69 1.36
CA ILE A 142 0.78 8.71 0.92
C ILE A 142 -0.55 9.40 0.63
N GLY A 143 -1.00 10.31 1.51
CA GLY A 143 -2.24 11.07 1.30
C GLY A 143 -2.24 11.91 0.03
N ILE A 144 -1.12 12.57 -0.28
CA ILE A 144 -0.92 13.30 -1.55
C ILE A 144 -0.95 12.32 -2.74
N GLY A 145 -0.24 11.21 -2.63
CA GLY A 145 -0.20 10.18 -3.67
C GLY A 145 -1.59 9.62 -3.97
N VAL A 146 -2.35 9.28 -2.93
CA VAL A 146 -3.74 8.82 -3.07
C VAL A 146 -4.62 9.86 -3.74
N PHE A 147 -4.51 11.12 -3.33
CA PHE A 147 -5.24 12.23 -3.93
C PHE A 147 -4.90 12.39 -5.43
N VAL A 148 -3.62 12.28 -5.81
CA VAL A 148 -3.17 12.43 -7.19
C VAL A 148 -3.63 11.26 -8.06
N TYR A 149 -3.49 10.01 -7.59
CA TYR A 149 -3.84 8.85 -8.41
C TYR A 149 -5.36 8.66 -8.59
N LEU A 150 -6.18 9.13 -7.65
CA LEU A 150 -7.64 9.06 -7.77
C LEU A 150 -8.20 10.07 -8.78
N ARG A 151 -7.52 11.21 -9.01
CA ARG A 151 -8.01 12.27 -9.90
C ARG A 151 -8.29 11.85 -11.35
N PRO A 152 -7.46 11.02 -11.99
CA PRO A 152 -7.73 10.57 -13.36
C PRO A 152 -8.97 9.71 -13.50
N ASN A 153 -9.55 9.21 -12.39
CA ASN A 153 -10.70 8.31 -12.39
C ASN A 153 -10.49 7.12 -13.35
N LEU A 154 -9.32 6.49 -13.24
CA LEU A 154 -8.95 5.25 -13.89
C LEU A 154 -9.31 4.06 -12.98
N VAL A 155 -8.68 2.92 -13.21
CA VAL A 155 -8.91 1.71 -12.39
C VAL A 155 -8.47 1.95 -10.95
N PRO A 156 -9.29 1.67 -9.93
CA PRO A 156 -8.86 1.73 -8.54
C PRO A 156 -7.82 0.64 -8.24
N MET A 157 -6.96 0.89 -7.24
CA MET A 157 -6.06 -0.15 -6.74
C MET A 157 -6.86 -1.34 -6.20
N PRO A 158 -6.32 -2.57 -6.20
CA PRO A 158 -7.06 -3.77 -5.82
C PRO A 158 -7.74 -3.71 -4.44
N ALA A 159 -7.14 -3.03 -3.46
CA ALA A 159 -7.74 -2.87 -2.13
C ALA A 159 -8.99 -1.95 -2.16
N GLU A 160 -8.92 -0.84 -2.90
CA GLU A 160 -10.07 0.02 -3.11
C GLU A 160 -11.12 -0.65 -4.01
N GLY A 161 -10.67 -1.42 -4.99
CA GLY A 161 -11.55 -2.21 -5.85
C GLY A 161 -12.37 -3.22 -5.05
N LEU A 162 -11.75 -3.90 -4.07
CA LEU A 162 -12.46 -4.81 -3.17
C LEU A 162 -13.47 -4.05 -2.29
N ALA A 163 -13.09 -2.91 -1.75
CA ALA A 163 -14.00 -2.07 -0.97
C ALA A 163 -15.21 -1.59 -1.81
N ALA A 164 -14.96 -1.22 -3.08
CA ALA A 164 -16.02 -0.85 -4.02
C ALA A 164 -16.93 -2.03 -4.34
N ALA A 165 -16.36 -3.23 -4.54
CA ALA A 165 -17.11 -4.46 -4.78
C ALA A 165 -18.05 -4.81 -3.60
N ILE A 166 -17.54 -4.72 -2.37
CA ILE A 166 -18.33 -4.92 -1.15
C ILE A 166 -19.43 -3.86 -1.05
N SER A 167 -19.11 -2.58 -1.29
CA SER A 167 -20.08 -1.48 -1.29
C SER A 167 -21.20 -1.70 -2.29
N GLN A 168 -20.86 -2.12 -3.50
CA GLN A 168 -21.85 -2.43 -4.56
C GLN A 168 -22.78 -3.58 -4.16
N LYS A 169 -22.27 -4.62 -3.52
CA LYS A 169 -23.06 -5.80 -3.12
C LYS A 169 -23.90 -5.57 -1.87
N THR A 170 -23.41 -4.79 -0.92
CA THR A 170 -24.08 -4.61 0.38
C THR A 170 -24.91 -3.34 0.44
N GLY A 171 -24.80 -2.43 -0.53
CA GLY A 171 -25.42 -1.10 -0.49
C GLY A 171 -24.84 -0.15 0.56
N LYS A 172 -23.80 -0.56 1.30
CA LYS A 172 -23.16 0.26 2.32
C LYS A 172 -22.28 1.34 1.70
N GLN A 173 -22.05 2.42 2.44
CA GLN A 173 -21.16 3.50 1.99
C GLN A 173 -19.74 2.98 1.75
N PHE A 174 -19.12 3.42 0.66
CA PHE A 174 -17.76 3.02 0.27
C PHE A 174 -16.74 3.22 1.40
N GLY A 175 -16.83 4.33 2.15
CA GLY A 175 -15.93 4.62 3.27
C GLY A 175 -15.94 3.52 4.34
N ASN A 176 -17.12 3.03 4.72
CA ASN A 176 -17.27 1.96 5.70
C ASN A 176 -16.69 0.64 5.17
N CYS A 177 -16.91 0.34 3.87
CA CYS A 177 -16.34 -0.86 3.23
C CYS A 177 -14.81 -0.76 3.12
N LYS A 178 -14.28 0.43 2.82
CA LYS A 178 -12.83 0.68 2.80
C LYS A 178 -12.21 0.46 4.20
N THR A 179 -12.83 1.02 5.24
CA THR A 179 -12.38 0.79 6.63
C THR A 179 -12.40 -0.69 6.99
N LEU A 180 -13.44 -1.43 6.57
CA LEU A 180 -13.52 -2.88 6.79
C LEU A 180 -12.35 -3.62 6.14
N VAL A 181 -12.05 -3.33 4.87
CA VAL A 181 -10.94 -3.96 4.13
C VAL A 181 -9.61 -3.62 4.80
N ASP A 182 -9.35 -2.34 5.11
CA ASP A 182 -8.11 -1.91 5.75
C ASP A 182 -7.93 -2.55 7.13
N THR A 183 -8.98 -2.60 7.94
CA THR A 183 -8.96 -3.25 9.27
C THR A 183 -8.70 -4.75 9.12
N SER A 184 -9.32 -5.42 8.15
CA SER A 184 -9.07 -6.84 7.88
C SER A 184 -7.61 -7.11 7.52
N LEU A 185 -7.01 -6.26 6.67
CA LEU A 185 -5.60 -6.38 6.31
C LEU A 185 -4.67 -6.17 7.51
N ILE A 186 -4.95 -5.16 8.36
CA ILE A 186 -4.18 -4.93 9.58
C ILE A 186 -4.30 -6.14 10.53
N THR A 187 -5.51 -6.69 10.71
CA THR A 187 -5.75 -7.85 11.57
C THR A 187 -5.00 -9.08 11.08
N ILE A 188 -5.04 -9.36 9.77
CA ILE A 188 -4.28 -10.47 9.18
C ILE A 188 -2.77 -10.26 9.38
N ALA A 189 -2.26 -9.05 9.13
CA ALA A 189 -0.85 -8.75 9.33
C ALA A 189 -0.44 -8.89 10.80
N LEU A 190 -1.29 -8.45 11.74
CA LEU A 190 -1.08 -8.59 13.18
C LEU A 190 -1.06 -10.07 13.60
N LEU A 191 -1.97 -10.89 13.08
CA LEU A 191 -1.98 -12.33 13.35
C LEU A 191 -0.71 -13.00 12.84
N ILE A 192 -0.27 -12.67 11.62
CA ILE A 192 1.00 -13.18 11.08
C ILE A 192 2.17 -12.75 11.98
N GLN A 193 2.21 -11.49 12.41
CA GLN A 193 3.25 -10.97 13.30
C GLN A 193 3.25 -11.71 14.65
N LEU A 194 2.10 -11.92 15.26
CA LEU A 194 2.00 -12.60 16.56
C LEU A 194 2.37 -14.08 16.49
N ILE A 195 1.98 -14.77 15.42
CA ILE A 195 2.20 -16.21 15.27
C ILE A 195 3.62 -16.53 14.84
N PHE A 196 4.16 -15.80 13.85
CA PHE A 196 5.39 -16.17 13.16
C PHE A 196 6.60 -15.31 13.49
N LEU A 197 6.40 -14.08 14.03
CA LEU A 197 7.48 -13.13 14.26
C LEU A 197 7.87 -12.94 15.73
N GLY A 198 7.53 -13.91 16.61
CA GLY A 198 7.94 -13.91 18.01
C GLY A 198 6.94 -13.26 18.97
N GLY A 199 5.67 -13.20 18.61
CA GLY A 199 4.60 -12.74 19.46
C GLY A 199 4.76 -11.29 19.89
N PHE A 200 4.56 -11.01 21.19
CA PHE A 200 4.66 -9.65 21.73
C PHE A 200 6.08 -9.04 21.68
N LYS A 201 7.13 -9.87 21.60
CA LYS A 201 8.51 -9.38 21.45
C LYS A 201 8.75 -8.72 20.09
N SER A 202 7.96 -9.05 19.08
CA SER A 202 8.07 -8.47 17.73
C SER A 202 7.68 -7.00 17.64
N PHE A 203 7.09 -6.42 18.69
CA PHE A 203 6.75 -4.99 18.70
C PHE A 203 7.94 -4.06 18.98
N THR A 204 9.12 -4.58 19.32
CA THR A 204 10.30 -3.78 19.70
C THR A 204 11.53 -3.95 18.80
N GLY A 205 11.45 -4.77 17.75
CA GLY A 205 12.58 -5.08 16.87
C GLY A 205 12.47 -4.56 15.44
N ASP A 206 13.42 -4.93 14.60
CA ASP A 206 13.45 -4.58 13.17
C ASP A 206 12.39 -5.35 12.35
N THR A 207 11.77 -6.36 12.96
CA THR A 207 10.72 -7.19 12.35
C THR A 207 9.31 -6.63 12.50
N VAL A 208 9.21 -5.40 13.00
CA VAL A 208 7.92 -4.74 13.25
C VAL A 208 7.18 -4.49 11.94
N VAL A 209 5.92 -4.93 11.90
CA VAL A 209 5.01 -4.72 10.76
C VAL A 209 3.83 -3.83 11.17
N VAL A 210 3.16 -4.20 12.27
CA VAL A 210 2.00 -3.49 12.81
C VAL A 210 2.38 -2.89 14.16
N ARG A 211 2.30 -1.57 14.27
CA ARG A 211 2.46 -0.80 15.51
C ARG A 211 1.56 0.42 15.50
N GLU A 212 1.82 1.33 16.44
CA GLU A 212 1.11 2.61 16.58
C GLU A 212 1.06 3.42 15.29
N GLY A 213 2.13 3.42 14.49
CA GLY A 213 2.18 4.09 13.20
C GLY A 213 1.21 3.50 12.17
N THR A 214 0.93 2.20 12.20
CA THR A 214 -0.06 1.58 11.31
C THR A 214 -1.46 2.13 11.61
N ILE A 215 -1.80 2.30 12.89
CA ILE A 215 -3.08 2.86 13.32
C ILE A 215 -3.18 4.33 12.90
N LEU A 216 -2.10 5.11 13.12
CA LEU A 216 -2.02 6.50 12.68
C LEU A 216 -2.19 6.62 11.17
N CYS A 217 -1.54 5.76 10.38
CA CYS A 217 -1.72 5.72 8.93
C CYS A 217 -3.17 5.43 8.54
N ALA A 218 -3.81 4.44 9.17
CA ALA A 218 -5.18 4.05 8.87
C ALA A 218 -6.18 5.22 9.06
N VAL A 219 -5.99 6.01 10.12
CA VAL A 219 -6.86 7.13 10.46
C VAL A 219 -6.50 8.39 9.67
N CYS A 220 -5.21 8.74 9.64
CA CYS A 220 -4.78 10.07 9.18
C CYS A 220 -4.66 10.17 7.64
N ILE A 221 -4.31 9.09 6.92
CA ILE A 221 -4.22 9.13 5.44
C ILE A 221 -5.57 9.56 4.84
N GLY A 222 -6.68 8.97 5.31
CA GLY A 222 -8.02 9.34 4.85
C GLY A 222 -8.37 10.81 5.15
N GLN A 223 -7.90 11.33 6.27
CA GLN A 223 -8.11 12.74 6.65
C GLN A 223 -7.34 13.70 5.74
N VAL A 224 -6.08 13.38 5.42
CA VAL A 224 -5.26 14.15 4.46
C VAL A 224 -5.92 14.18 3.10
N VAL A 225 -6.39 13.04 2.60
CA VAL A 225 -7.10 12.94 1.31
C VAL A 225 -8.39 13.77 1.32
N LYS A 226 -9.18 13.70 2.40
CA LYS A 226 -10.41 14.49 2.57
C LYS A 226 -10.12 16.00 2.58
N PHE A 227 -9.08 16.41 3.28
CA PHE A 227 -8.63 17.81 3.33
C PHE A 227 -8.22 18.32 1.94
N LEU A 228 -7.40 17.53 1.21
CA LEU A 228 -6.94 17.87 -0.13
C LEU A 228 -8.13 17.95 -1.12
N ASN A 229 -9.09 17.03 -1.04
CA ASN A 229 -10.29 17.07 -1.88
C ASN A 229 -11.16 18.30 -1.59
N LYS A 230 -11.22 18.75 -0.33
CA LYS A 230 -11.96 19.99 0.05
C LYS A 230 -11.26 21.23 -0.50
N LYS A 231 -9.91 21.27 -0.42
CA LYS A 231 -9.11 22.42 -0.88
C LYS A 231 -8.97 22.49 -2.40
N PHE A 232 -8.93 21.34 -3.06
CA PHE A 232 -8.75 21.20 -4.51
C PHE A 232 -9.83 20.29 -5.09
N PRO A 233 -11.09 20.74 -5.15
CA PRO A 233 -12.17 19.90 -5.68
C PRO A 233 -11.88 19.48 -7.12
N ALA A 234 -12.15 18.22 -7.45
CA ALA A 234 -12.11 17.76 -8.82
C ALA A 234 -13.13 18.55 -9.62
N LYS A 235 -12.73 19.15 -10.75
CA LYS A 235 -13.71 19.70 -11.70
C LYS A 235 -14.69 18.59 -12.04
N LYS A 236 -15.99 18.78 -11.72
CA LYS A 236 -17.03 17.86 -12.19
C LYS A 236 -16.83 17.69 -13.68
N ALA A 237 -16.62 16.44 -14.13
CA ALA A 237 -16.70 16.15 -15.55
C ALA A 237 -18.11 16.56 -15.98
N GLU A 238 -18.22 17.62 -16.79
CA GLU A 238 -19.46 17.88 -17.50
C GLU A 238 -19.81 16.63 -18.28
N ASN A 239 -20.92 16.01 -17.89
CA ASN A 239 -21.53 14.95 -18.69
C ASN A 239 -21.91 15.57 -20.03
N LYS A 240 -21.18 15.22 -21.06
CA LYS A 240 -21.62 15.23 -22.46
C LYS A 240 -21.54 13.83 -23.02
#